data_d6d578294d8a793eb348a653b4453644
#
_entry.id   d6d578294d8a793eb348a653b4453644
#
_cell.length_a   1.000
_cell.length_b   1.000
_cell.length_c   1.000
_cell.angle_alpha   90.00
_cell.angle_beta   90.00
_cell.angle_gamma   90.00
#
_symmetry.space_group_name_H-M   'P 1'
#
loop_
_entity.id
_entity.type
_entity.pdbx_description
1 polymer ?
#
loop_
_entity_poly.entity_id
_entity_poly.type
_entity_poly.pdbx_seq_one_letter_code
_entity_poly.pdbx_strand_id
1 'polypeptide(L)'
;MGSSPPPYYADLGKKANDVFGKGYHFGVFKLDLKTKSESGVEFTSGITSNQESGKVFGSLSSKFAVKDYGLTFTEKWNTDNTLATDITIQDKIAAGLKVTLEGTFAPQTGSKTGKLKSSFANETVAINTNVDLDLAGPIVDVAAVLKYQGWLAGAHTQFDSQKAKFAKNNFAFGYQTGDFNLHTNVDNGKDFGGSIYQKVSDKLDCGVSMKWSAGSADTLFGVGAKFALDADASLHAKINNKSLIGLGYQQKLRPGVTLTLSAAIDGQNFNAGGHKVGVALELEP
;
A
#
# COMPACT_ATOMS: atom_id res chain seq x y z
N MET A 1 12.31 -0.71 -27.13
CA MET A 1 11.77 -1.21 -25.86
C MET A 1 10.95 -0.08 -25.25
N GLY A 2 9.61 -0.21 -25.21
CA GLY A 2 8.75 0.82 -24.62
C GLY A 2 9.09 1.00 -23.13
N SER A 3 9.31 2.23 -22.71
CA SER A 3 9.60 2.54 -21.32
C SER A 3 8.31 2.31 -20.51
N SER A 4 8.37 1.54 -19.43
CA SER A 4 7.21 1.39 -18.54
C SER A 4 6.76 2.76 -18.01
N PRO A 5 5.45 3.00 -17.83
CA PRO A 5 4.96 4.26 -17.28
C PRO A 5 5.57 4.54 -15.90
N PRO A 6 5.64 5.83 -15.49
CA PRO A 6 6.04 6.17 -14.14
C PRO A 6 5.07 5.58 -13.12
N PRO A 7 5.54 5.25 -11.90
CA PRO A 7 4.65 4.91 -10.81
C PRO A 7 3.76 6.10 -10.44
N TYR A 8 2.60 5.84 -9.89
CA TYR A 8 1.81 6.90 -9.24
C TYR A 8 2.53 7.44 -8.00
N TYR A 9 2.18 8.64 -7.57
CA TYR A 9 2.82 9.29 -6.42
C TYR A 9 2.84 8.41 -5.17
N ALA A 10 1.73 7.73 -4.87
CA ALA A 10 1.61 6.82 -3.74
C ALA A 10 2.50 5.55 -3.85
N ASP A 11 2.93 5.21 -5.06
CA ASP A 11 3.80 4.06 -5.32
C ASP A 11 5.30 4.44 -5.39
N LEU A 12 5.63 5.73 -5.22
CA LEU A 12 7.02 6.17 -5.15
C LEU A 12 7.70 5.52 -3.93
N GLY A 13 8.89 4.97 -4.13
CA GLY A 13 9.61 4.24 -3.07
C GLY A 13 9.02 2.89 -2.68
N LYS A 14 8.01 2.37 -3.39
CA LYS A 14 7.31 1.12 -3.05
C LYS A 14 8.23 -0.08 -2.89
N LYS A 15 9.26 -0.23 -3.73
CA LYS A 15 10.22 -1.34 -3.62
C LYS A 15 10.91 -1.37 -2.25
N ALA A 16 11.36 -0.22 -1.77
CA ALA A 16 11.94 -0.11 -0.44
C ALA A 16 10.89 -0.35 0.66
N ASN A 17 9.71 0.27 0.53
CA ASN A 17 8.60 0.08 1.47
C ASN A 17 8.17 -1.38 1.56
N ASP A 18 8.21 -2.12 0.45
CA ASP A 18 7.88 -3.55 0.41
C ASP A 18 8.88 -4.39 1.23
N VAL A 19 10.17 -4.05 1.24
CA VAL A 19 11.19 -4.71 2.09
C VAL A 19 10.88 -4.52 3.57
N PHE A 20 10.35 -3.35 3.96
CA PHE A 20 10.00 -3.06 5.37
C PHE A 20 8.59 -3.48 5.76
N GLY A 21 7.67 -3.68 4.80
CA GLY A 21 6.25 -3.92 5.05
C GLY A 21 5.79 -5.34 4.79
N LYS A 22 6.25 -5.95 3.70
CA LYS A 22 5.79 -7.28 3.30
C LYS A 22 6.47 -8.39 4.10
N GLY A 23 5.72 -9.44 4.41
CA GLY A 23 6.23 -10.59 5.17
C GLY A 23 6.21 -10.37 6.69
N TYR A 24 5.55 -9.31 7.17
CA TYR A 24 5.44 -9.00 8.61
C TYR A 24 3.98 -8.80 9.01
N HIS A 25 3.55 -9.50 10.05
CA HIS A 25 2.19 -9.46 10.60
C HIS A 25 2.23 -9.41 12.14
N PHE A 26 3.05 -8.51 12.69
CA PHE A 26 3.32 -8.44 14.13
C PHE A 26 2.05 -8.24 14.96
N GLY A 27 1.86 -9.10 15.96
CA GLY A 27 0.74 -9.02 16.91
C GLY A 27 -0.62 -9.33 16.32
N VAL A 28 -0.69 -9.95 15.12
CA VAL A 28 -1.96 -10.30 14.50
C VAL A 28 -1.98 -11.75 13.99
N PHE A 29 -3.18 -12.36 14.04
CA PHE A 29 -3.53 -13.47 13.19
C PHE A 29 -4.30 -13.00 11.99
N LYS A 30 -3.87 -13.37 10.80
CA LYS A 30 -4.49 -12.98 9.55
C LYS A 30 -4.82 -14.21 8.71
N LEU A 31 -6.04 -14.25 8.18
CA LEU A 31 -6.46 -15.24 7.20
C LEU A 31 -7.05 -14.52 6.00
N ASP A 32 -6.46 -14.71 4.83
CA ASP A 32 -6.99 -14.22 3.57
C ASP A 32 -7.37 -15.41 2.68
N LEU A 33 -8.57 -15.37 2.15
CA LEU A 33 -9.10 -16.34 1.20
C LEU A 33 -9.51 -15.62 -0.07
N LYS A 34 -8.96 -16.03 -1.20
CA LYS A 34 -9.39 -15.58 -2.52
C LYS A 34 -9.94 -16.76 -3.29
N THR A 35 -11.08 -16.61 -3.92
CA THR A 35 -11.66 -17.62 -4.78
C THR A 35 -12.20 -16.95 -6.05
N LYS A 36 -12.33 -17.72 -7.10
CA LYS A 36 -12.90 -17.26 -8.35
C LYS A 36 -13.96 -18.25 -8.81
N SER A 37 -15.17 -17.75 -9.11
CA SER A 37 -16.23 -18.57 -9.64
C SER A 37 -15.98 -18.89 -11.13
N GLU A 38 -16.65 -19.91 -11.64
CA GLU A 38 -16.63 -20.25 -13.08
C GLU A 38 -17.16 -19.09 -13.94
N SER A 39 -18.09 -18.30 -13.43
CA SER A 39 -18.61 -17.07 -14.06
C SER A 39 -17.64 -15.89 -14.05
N GLY A 40 -16.45 -16.04 -13.45
CA GLY A 40 -15.41 -15.01 -13.40
C GLY A 40 -15.54 -14.00 -12.26
N VAL A 41 -16.48 -14.20 -11.33
CA VAL A 41 -16.58 -13.37 -10.11
C VAL A 41 -15.48 -13.76 -9.15
N GLU A 42 -14.69 -12.78 -8.71
CA GLU A 42 -13.63 -12.96 -7.72
C GLU A 42 -14.18 -12.62 -6.33
N PHE A 43 -14.01 -13.53 -5.38
CA PHE A 43 -14.33 -13.31 -3.98
C PHE A 43 -13.06 -13.25 -3.15
N THR A 44 -12.98 -12.26 -2.28
CA THR A 44 -11.88 -12.13 -1.32
C THR A 44 -12.47 -11.98 0.07
N SER A 45 -12.12 -12.86 0.98
CA SER A 45 -12.48 -12.77 2.39
C SER A 45 -11.21 -12.61 3.21
N GLY A 46 -11.21 -11.66 4.13
CA GLY A 46 -10.09 -11.41 5.03
C GLY A 46 -10.56 -11.35 6.48
N ILE A 47 -9.83 -12.00 7.36
CA ILE A 47 -10.05 -11.94 8.82
C ILE A 47 -8.72 -11.55 9.46
N THR A 48 -8.73 -10.54 10.32
CA THR A 48 -7.58 -10.14 11.11
C THR A 48 -7.97 -10.04 12.57
N SER A 49 -7.29 -10.81 13.43
CA SER A 49 -7.44 -10.75 14.88
C SER A 49 -6.20 -10.08 15.47
N ASN A 50 -6.41 -8.98 16.18
CA ASN A 50 -5.34 -8.28 16.90
C ASN A 50 -5.19 -8.88 18.29
N GLN A 51 -4.01 -9.40 18.59
CA GLN A 51 -3.73 -10.11 19.85
C GLN A 51 -3.72 -9.19 21.07
N GLU A 52 -3.34 -7.92 20.91
CA GLU A 52 -3.28 -6.97 22.03
C GLU A 52 -4.65 -6.42 22.41
N SER A 53 -5.45 -6.03 21.42
CA SER A 53 -6.78 -5.45 21.67
C SER A 53 -7.89 -6.50 21.75
N GLY A 54 -7.62 -7.75 21.36
CA GLY A 54 -8.63 -8.81 21.24
C GLY A 54 -9.67 -8.54 20.13
N LYS A 55 -9.53 -7.47 19.36
CA LYS A 55 -10.49 -7.11 18.31
C LYS A 55 -10.28 -7.97 17.07
N VAL A 56 -11.40 -8.44 16.53
CA VAL A 56 -11.44 -9.16 15.27
C VAL A 56 -12.12 -8.28 14.22
N PHE A 57 -11.44 -8.11 13.10
CA PHE A 57 -11.96 -7.42 11.93
C PHE A 57 -12.05 -8.40 10.77
N GLY A 58 -13.19 -8.40 10.08
CA GLY A 58 -13.41 -9.22 8.90
C GLY A 58 -13.91 -8.38 7.73
N SER A 59 -13.62 -8.82 6.54
CA SER A 59 -14.13 -8.22 5.30
C SER A 59 -14.46 -9.32 4.29
N LEU A 60 -15.50 -9.09 3.50
CA LEU A 60 -15.86 -9.88 2.33
C LEU A 60 -15.95 -8.93 1.14
N SER A 61 -15.27 -9.24 0.06
CA SER A 61 -15.33 -8.47 -1.18
C SER A 61 -15.68 -9.38 -2.35
N SER A 62 -16.57 -8.91 -3.21
CA SER A 62 -16.86 -9.51 -4.51
C SER A 62 -16.45 -8.55 -5.61
N LYS A 63 -15.83 -9.07 -6.65
CA LYS A 63 -15.40 -8.29 -7.81
C LYS A 63 -15.86 -8.98 -9.10
N PHE A 64 -16.59 -8.22 -9.91
CA PHE A 64 -17.09 -8.66 -11.20
C PHE A 64 -16.61 -7.72 -12.30
N ALA A 65 -15.98 -8.25 -13.34
CA ALA A 65 -15.45 -7.48 -14.46
C ALA A 65 -16.20 -7.81 -15.75
N VAL A 66 -16.72 -6.77 -16.42
CA VAL A 66 -17.32 -6.84 -17.75
C VAL A 66 -16.31 -6.31 -18.77
N LYS A 67 -15.51 -7.23 -19.31
CA LYS A 67 -14.34 -6.87 -20.14
C LYS A 67 -14.69 -6.08 -21.40
N ASP A 68 -15.83 -6.37 -22.03
CA ASP A 68 -16.26 -5.71 -23.26
C ASP A 68 -16.48 -4.20 -23.07
N TYR A 69 -16.93 -3.81 -21.90
CA TYR A 69 -17.17 -2.41 -21.55
C TYR A 69 -16.06 -1.80 -20.69
N GLY A 70 -15.01 -2.57 -20.32
CA GLY A 70 -13.97 -2.11 -19.41
C GLY A 70 -14.48 -1.76 -18.01
N LEU A 71 -15.66 -2.28 -17.65
CA LEU A 71 -16.32 -2.05 -16.37
C LEU A 71 -15.90 -3.08 -15.34
N THR A 72 -15.66 -2.62 -14.12
CA THR A 72 -15.46 -3.49 -12.96
C THR A 72 -16.34 -2.99 -11.81
N PHE A 73 -17.11 -3.89 -11.25
CA PHE A 73 -17.89 -3.67 -10.04
C PHE A 73 -17.22 -4.37 -8.88
N THR A 74 -17.06 -3.67 -7.76
CA THR A 74 -16.53 -4.24 -6.53
C THR A 74 -17.45 -3.87 -5.38
N GLU A 75 -17.88 -4.87 -4.63
CA GLU A 75 -18.60 -4.67 -3.38
C GLU A 75 -17.77 -5.19 -2.23
N LYS A 76 -17.76 -4.47 -1.12
CA LYS A 76 -17.01 -4.84 0.07
C LYS A 76 -17.84 -4.61 1.32
N TRP A 77 -17.96 -5.66 2.11
CA TRP A 77 -18.61 -5.66 3.40
C TRP A 77 -17.58 -5.85 4.50
N ASN A 78 -17.69 -5.06 5.55
CA ASN A 78 -16.80 -5.14 6.69
C ASN A 78 -17.59 -5.46 7.97
N THR A 79 -16.94 -6.07 8.95
CA THR A 79 -17.57 -6.40 10.25
C THR A 79 -17.88 -5.17 11.11
N ASP A 80 -17.41 -3.99 10.74
CA ASP A 80 -17.82 -2.70 11.31
C ASP A 80 -19.16 -2.17 10.72
N ASN A 81 -19.86 -3.04 9.97
CA ASN A 81 -21.10 -2.73 9.25
C ASN A 81 -20.97 -1.63 8.19
N THR A 82 -19.82 -1.48 7.59
CA THR A 82 -19.69 -0.62 6.41
C THR A 82 -19.80 -1.43 5.13
N LEU A 83 -20.56 -0.88 4.17
CA LEU A 83 -20.69 -1.36 2.81
C LEU A 83 -20.01 -0.36 1.87
N ALA A 84 -19.09 -0.82 1.06
CA ALA A 84 -18.46 -0.03 0.01
C ALA A 84 -18.77 -0.63 -1.37
N THR A 85 -19.14 0.21 -2.32
CA THR A 85 -19.38 -0.17 -3.71
C THR A 85 -18.53 0.70 -4.62
N ASP A 86 -17.74 0.07 -5.48
CA ASP A 86 -16.88 0.73 -6.46
C ASP A 86 -17.30 0.35 -7.87
N ILE A 87 -17.43 1.35 -8.74
CA ILE A 87 -17.65 1.18 -10.18
C ILE A 87 -16.44 1.78 -10.89
N THR A 88 -15.70 0.95 -11.60
CA THR A 88 -14.49 1.35 -12.32
C THR A 88 -14.67 1.18 -13.81
N ILE A 89 -14.28 2.20 -14.59
CA ILE A 89 -14.12 2.16 -16.05
C ILE A 89 -12.66 2.34 -16.38
N GLN A 90 -12.10 1.46 -17.19
CA GLN A 90 -10.70 1.52 -17.57
C GLN A 90 -10.53 1.40 -19.08
N ASP A 91 -9.64 2.22 -19.66
CA ASP A 91 -9.18 2.20 -21.07
C ASP A 91 -10.28 2.33 -22.14
N LYS A 92 -11.50 2.73 -21.75
CA LYS A 92 -12.61 2.92 -22.69
C LYS A 92 -12.86 4.38 -23.06
N ILE A 93 -12.57 5.30 -22.17
CA ILE A 93 -12.71 6.74 -22.41
C ILE A 93 -11.45 7.25 -23.13
N ALA A 94 -10.28 6.89 -22.60
CA ALA A 94 -8.97 7.16 -23.20
C ALA A 94 -7.99 6.07 -22.77
N ALA A 95 -7.01 5.75 -23.62
CA ALA A 95 -5.96 4.79 -23.29
C ALA A 95 -5.15 5.28 -22.07
N GLY A 96 -4.95 4.42 -21.10
CA GLY A 96 -4.28 4.75 -19.83
C GLY A 96 -5.14 5.48 -18.81
N LEU A 97 -6.40 5.78 -19.12
CA LEU A 97 -7.34 6.42 -18.17
C LEU A 97 -8.19 5.38 -17.45
N LYS A 98 -8.19 5.48 -16.13
CA LYS A 98 -9.06 4.71 -15.23
C LYS A 98 -9.87 5.70 -14.39
N VAL A 99 -11.18 5.52 -14.35
CA VAL A 99 -12.11 6.31 -13.51
C VAL A 99 -12.85 5.36 -12.59
N THR A 100 -12.92 5.70 -11.31
CA THR A 100 -13.63 4.91 -10.29
C THR A 100 -14.56 5.82 -9.50
N LEU A 101 -15.82 5.43 -9.42
CA LEU A 101 -16.79 6.01 -8.49
C LEU A 101 -16.88 5.06 -7.29
N GLU A 102 -16.54 5.57 -6.12
CA GLU A 102 -16.66 4.88 -4.83
C GLU A 102 -17.88 5.40 -4.07
N GLY A 103 -18.67 4.52 -3.49
CA GLY A 103 -19.72 4.83 -2.53
C GLY A 103 -19.52 4.03 -1.26
N THR A 104 -19.61 4.66 -0.09
CA THR A 104 -19.60 3.97 1.20
C THR A 104 -20.86 4.28 1.97
N PHE A 105 -21.46 3.26 2.56
CA PHE A 105 -22.63 3.36 3.40
C PHE A 105 -22.39 2.67 4.75
N ALA A 106 -22.69 3.38 5.84
CA ALA A 106 -22.65 2.85 7.20
C ALA A 106 -24.08 2.81 7.76
N PRO A 107 -24.78 1.65 7.73
CA PRO A 107 -26.18 1.54 8.12
C PRO A 107 -26.48 1.98 9.56
N GLN A 108 -25.55 1.77 10.49
CA GLN A 108 -25.73 2.12 11.90
C GLN A 108 -25.80 3.62 12.14
N THR A 109 -25.05 4.41 11.38
CA THR A 109 -25.01 5.88 11.51
C THR A 109 -25.81 6.58 10.42
N GLY A 110 -26.24 5.85 9.38
CA GLY A 110 -26.84 6.41 8.17
C GLY A 110 -25.85 7.22 7.31
N SER A 111 -24.56 7.22 7.66
CA SER A 111 -23.54 7.97 6.94
C SER A 111 -23.33 7.41 5.53
N LYS A 112 -23.31 8.32 4.57
CA LYS A 112 -23.04 8.04 3.16
C LYS A 112 -21.89 8.93 2.70
N THR A 113 -20.90 8.33 2.05
CA THR A 113 -19.79 9.07 1.45
C THR A 113 -19.63 8.64 0.00
N GLY A 114 -19.21 9.56 -0.85
CA GLY A 114 -18.89 9.30 -2.23
C GLY A 114 -17.53 9.86 -2.58
N LYS A 115 -16.79 9.17 -3.46
CA LYS A 115 -15.51 9.63 -4.00
C LYS A 115 -15.44 9.34 -5.49
N LEU A 116 -14.96 10.33 -6.23
CA LEU A 116 -14.60 10.15 -7.62
C LEU A 116 -13.09 10.12 -7.71
N LYS A 117 -12.55 9.02 -8.23
CA LYS A 117 -11.11 8.84 -8.46
C LYS A 117 -10.84 8.74 -9.94
N SER A 118 -9.84 9.44 -10.41
CA SER A 118 -9.31 9.23 -11.75
C SER A 118 -7.80 9.00 -11.69
N SER A 119 -7.31 8.16 -12.57
CA SER A 119 -5.89 7.94 -12.76
C SER A 119 -5.58 7.80 -14.24
N PHE A 120 -4.53 8.49 -14.66
CA PHE A 120 -4.03 8.46 -16.01
C PHE A 120 -2.53 8.19 -15.99
N ALA A 121 -2.06 7.29 -16.84
CA ALA A 121 -0.64 7.03 -16.99
C ALA A 121 -0.28 6.81 -18.46
N ASN A 122 0.83 7.43 -18.86
CA ASN A 122 1.51 7.19 -20.13
C ASN A 122 3.01 6.96 -19.88
N GLU A 123 3.84 6.87 -20.90
CA GLU A 123 5.28 6.59 -20.77
C GLU A 123 6.07 7.64 -19.97
N THR A 124 5.56 8.87 -19.85
CA THR A 124 6.27 10.02 -19.27
C THR A 124 5.61 10.55 -18.00
N VAL A 125 4.28 10.41 -17.90
CA VAL A 125 3.47 11.08 -16.85
C VAL A 125 2.51 10.09 -16.23
N ALA A 126 2.35 10.14 -14.90
CA ALA A 126 1.25 9.51 -14.17
C ALA A 126 0.55 10.57 -13.33
N ILE A 127 -0.77 10.65 -13.42
CA ILE A 127 -1.60 11.61 -12.70
C ILE A 127 -2.72 10.86 -11.97
N ASN A 128 -2.95 11.24 -10.71
CA ASN A 128 -4.10 10.80 -9.93
C ASN A 128 -4.89 12.02 -9.48
N THR A 129 -6.21 11.90 -9.52
CA THR A 129 -7.12 12.89 -8.94
C THR A 129 -8.19 12.17 -8.14
N ASN A 130 -8.40 12.58 -6.90
CA ASN A 130 -9.47 12.09 -6.04
C ASN A 130 -10.30 13.28 -5.59
N VAL A 131 -11.61 13.16 -5.69
CA VAL A 131 -12.56 14.19 -5.25
C VAL A 131 -13.52 13.52 -4.27
N ASP A 132 -13.52 13.97 -3.02
CA ASP A 132 -14.55 13.61 -2.06
C ASP A 132 -15.83 14.38 -2.40
N LEU A 133 -16.93 13.65 -2.63
CA LEU A 133 -18.21 14.20 -3.03
C LEU A 133 -19.02 14.63 -1.79
N ASP A 134 -18.41 15.36 -0.87
CA ASP A 134 -19.12 15.95 0.27
C ASP A 134 -19.79 17.24 -0.17
N LEU A 135 -21.12 17.31 0.01
CA LEU A 135 -21.94 18.47 -0.35
C LEU A 135 -21.61 19.70 0.51
N ALA A 136 -21.06 19.52 1.70
CA ALA A 136 -20.65 20.62 2.57
C ALA A 136 -19.35 21.32 2.10
N GLY A 137 -18.59 20.66 1.22
CA GLY A 137 -17.40 21.20 0.58
C GLY A 137 -16.47 20.06 0.15
N PRO A 138 -16.32 19.83 -1.16
CA PRO A 138 -15.47 18.76 -1.66
C PRO A 138 -13.99 18.97 -1.28
N ILE A 139 -13.31 17.87 -1.00
CA ILE A 139 -11.85 17.84 -0.88
C ILE A 139 -11.30 17.29 -2.18
N VAL A 140 -10.42 18.06 -2.80
CA VAL A 140 -9.76 17.69 -4.06
C VAL A 140 -8.30 17.33 -3.79
N ASP A 141 -7.91 16.13 -4.16
CA ASP A 141 -6.57 15.59 -4.00
C ASP A 141 -5.99 15.30 -5.39
N VAL A 142 -4.86 15.90 -5.72
CA VAL A 142 -4.21 15.77 -7.02
C VAL A 142 -2.75 15.42 -6.83
N ALA A 143 -2.30 14.40 -7.53
CA ALA A 143 -0.89 14.03 -7.56
C ALA A 143 -0.44 13.78 -9.00
N ALA A 144 0.80 14.15 -9.30
CA ALA A 144 1.43 13.91 -10.59
C ALA A 144 2.87 13.45 -10.41
N VAL A 145 3.32 12.56 -11.28
CA VAL A 145 4.71 12.11 -11.36
C VAL A 145 5.17 12.20 -12.81
N LEU A 146 6.32 12.82 -13.01
CA LEU A 146 7.03 12.91 -14.28
C LEU A 146 8.20 11.92 -14.25
N LYS A 147 8.45 11.26 -15.40
CA LYS A 147 9.58 10.35 -15.59
C LYS A 147 10.41 10.80 -16.79
N TYR A 148 11.72 10.92 -16.57
CA TYR A 148 12.67 11.19 -17.64
C TYR A 148 13.98 10.43 -17.38
N GLN A 149 14.37 9.53 -18.29
CA GLN A 149 15.61 8.74 -18.22
C GLN A 149 15.89 8.08 -16.86
N GLY A 150 14.85 7.56 -16.21
CA GLY A 150 14.95 6.93 -14.88
C GLY A 150 14.75 7.90 -13.71
N TRP A 151 14.86 9.21 -13.91
CA TRP A 151 14.52 10.21 -12.91
C TRP A 151 13.02 10.37 -12.76
N LEU A 152 12.59 10.55 -11.53
CA LEU A 152 11.19 10.74 -11.15
C LEU A 152 11.06 12.02 -10.35
N ALA A 153 10.10 12.86 -10.73
CA ALA A 153 9.74 14.06 -9.98
C ALA A 153 8.23 14.02 -9.73
N GLY A 154 7.81 14.12 -8.49
CA GLY A 154 6.41 14.02 -8.08
C GLY A 154 5.96 15.21 -7.26
N ALA A 155 4.71 15.59 -7.42
CA ALA A 155 4.02 16.57 -6.59
C ALA A 155 2.65 16.03 -6.19
N HIS A 156 2.22 16.31 -4.97
CA HIS A 156 0.93 15.93 -4.43
C HIS A 156 0.36 17.08 -3.63
N THR A 157 -0.84 17.51 -3.95
CA THR A 157 -1.54 18.59 -3.27
C THR A 157 -2.97 18.19 -2.92
N GLN A 158 -3.46 18.67 -1.80
CA GLN A 158 -4.85 18.50 -1.38
C GLN A 158 -5.44 19.87 -1.04
N PHE A 159 -6.55 20.19 -1.68
CA PHE A 159 -7.30 21.40 -1.43
C PHE A 159 -8.59 21.07 -0.68
N ASP A 160 -8.79 21.69 0.47
CA ASP A 160 -10.00 21.62 1.30
C ASP A 160 -10.86 22.85 0.95
N SER A 161 -11.97 22.63 0.25
CA SER A 161 -12.82 23.74 -0.19
C SER A 161 -13.63 24.37 0.94
N GLN A 162 -13.93 23.62 2.02
CA GLN A 162 -14.63 24.18 3.20
C GLN A 162 -13.76 25.23 3.92
N LYS A 163 -12.46 24.95 4.03
CA LYS A 163 -11.50 25.82 4.71
C LYS A 163 -10.79 26.76 3.76
N ALA A 164 -11.07 26.65 2.44
CA ALA A 164 -10.43 27.40 1.37
C ALA A 164 -8.89 27.40 1.48
N LYS A 165 -8.29 26.25 1.81
CA LYS A 165 -6.84 26.14 2.01
C LYS A 165 -6.27 24.83 1.47
N PHE A 166 -4.99 24.87 1.15
CA PHE A 166 -4.23 23.67 0.86
C PHE A 166 -3.91 22.93 2.16
N ALA A 167 -4.40 21.70 2.30
CA ALA A 167 -4.19 20.86 3.47
C ALA A 167 -2.91 20.02 3.36
N LYS A 168 -2.48 19.71 2.12
CA LYS A 168 -1.25 18.98 1.85
C LYS A 168 -0.51 19.60 0.68
N ASN A 169 0.81 19.70 0.80
CA ASN A 169 1.72 20.05 -0.28
C ASN A 169 2.98 19.22 -0.13
N ASN A 170 3.08 18.17 -0.92
CA ASN A 170 4.15 17.18 -0.82
C ASN A 170 4.90 17.13 -2.14
N PHE A 171 6.20 16.97 -2.07
CA PHE A 171 7.09 16.83 -3.21
C PHE A 171 7.93 15.58 -3.05
N ALA A 172 8.22 14.94 -4.15
CA ALA A 172 9.06 13.75 -4.19
C ALA A 172 10.02 13.81 -5.36
N PHE A 173 11.21 13.29 -5.15
CA PHE A 173 12.21 13.13 -6.17
C PHE A 173 12.86 11.76 -6.05
N GLY A 174 13.16 11.11 -7.17
CA GLY A 174 13.72 9.78 -7.16
C GLY A 174 14.43 9.41 -8.44
N TYR A 175 15.11 8.27 -8.38
CA TYR A 175 15.74 7.65 -9.52
C TYR A 175 15.48 6.15 -9.50
N GLN A 176 15.01 5.60 -10.59
CA GLN A 176 14.63 4.19 -10.68
C GLN A 176 15.25 3.52 -11.89
N THR A 177 15.91 2.39 -11.61
CA THR A 177 16.35 1.40 -12.60
C THR A 177 15.69 0.04 -12.32
N GLY A 178 16.07 -1.00 -13.07
CA GLY A 178 15.64 -2.38 -12.80
C GLY A 178 15.94 -2.83 -11.36
N ASP A 179 17.19 -2.62 -10.93
CA ASP A 179 17.74 -3.17 -9.69
C ASP A 179 17.90 -2.14 -8.58
N PHE A 180 17.79 -0.86 -8.88
CA PHE A 180 18.01 0.24 -7.94
C PHE A 180 16.84 1.20 -7.93
N ASN A 181 16.44 1.66 -6.74
CA ASN A 181 15.43 2.70 -6.57
C ASN A 181 15.85 3.63 -5.43
N LEU A 182 16.02 4.90 -5.75
CA LEU A 182 16.20 5.99 -4.79
C LEU A 182 14.91 6.79 -4.74
N HIS A 183 14.42 7.10 -3.57
CA HIS A 183 13.26 7.94 -3.35
C HIS A 183 13.50 8.89 -2.20
N THR A 184 13.14 10.15 -2.39
CA THR A 184 13.11 11.18 -1.35
C THR A 184 11.79 11.93 -1.43
N ASN A 185 11.25 12.34 -0.29
CA ASN A 185 10.04 13.14 -0.21
C ASN A 185 10.12 14.20 0.88
N VAL A 186 9.37 15.26 0.65
CA VAL A 186 9.14 16.35 1.62
C VAL A 186 7.65 16.55 1.72
N ASP A 187 7.09 16.36 2.91
CA ASP A 187 5.66 16.47 3.17
C ASP A 187 5.40 17.75 3.98
N ASN A 188 4.58 18.64 3.41
CA ASN A 188 4.21 19.94 3.99
C ASN A 188 5.42 20.82 4.42
N GLY A 189 6.60 20.60 3.84
CA GLY A 189 7.82 21.33 4.22
C GLY A 189 8.35 21.00 5.61
N LYS A 190 7.84 19.96 6.27
CA LYS A 190 8.18 19.60 7.65
C LYS A 190 8.70 18.18 7.80
N ASP A 191 8.10 17.24 7.12
CA ASP A 191 8.45 15.83 7.21
C ASP A 191 9.28 15.43 5.99
N PHE A 192 10.46 14.89 6.24
CA PHE A 192 11.41 14.47 5.22
C PHE A 192 11.54 12.95 5.26
N GLY A 193 11.44 12.33 4.11
CA GLY A 193 11.63 10.91 3.94
C GLY A 193 12.67 10.61 2.86
N GLY A 194 13.34 9.49 3.04
CA GLY A 194 14.23 8.95 2.01
C GLY A 194 14.29 7.45 2.11
N SER A 195 14.39 6.78 0.99
CA SER A 195 14.57 5.34 0.92
C SER A 195 15.41 4.92 -0.27
N ILE A 196 16.18 3.88 -0.08
CA ILE A 196 16.98 3.24 -1.11
C ILE A 196 16.58 1.77 -1.14
N TYR A 197 16.36 1.25 -2.32
CA TYR A 197 16.22 -0.17 -2.58
C TYR A 197 17.30 -0.59 -3.55
N GLN A 198 17.90 -1.74 -3.26
CA GLN A 198 18.88 -2.38 -4.12
C GLN A 198 18.59 -3.87 -4.21
N LYS A 199 18.42 -4.37 -5.43
CA LYS A 199 18.48 -5.80 -5.72
C LYS A 199 19.97 -6.19 -5.80
N VAL A 200 20.47 -6.82 -4.75
CA VAL A 200 21.88 -7.20 -4.64
C VAL A 200 22.18 -8.46 -5.47
N SER A 201 21.21 -9.37 -5.50
CA SER A 201 21.26 -10.60 -6.32
C SER A 201 19.83 -11.06 -6.62
N ASP A 202 19.67 -12.15 -7.40
CA ASP A 202 18.35 -12.73 -7.65
C ASP A 202 17.66 -13.25 -6.38
N LYS A 203 18.43 -13.46 -5.32
CA LYS A 203 17.93 -13.95 -4.03
C LYS A 203 17.88 -12.90 -2.94
N LEU A 204 18.56 -11.76 -3.10
CA LEU A 204 18.75 -10.78 -2.02
C LEU A 204 18.33 -9.38 -2.46
N ASP A 205 17.30 -8.88 -1.82
CA ASP A 205 16.84 -7.49 -1.88
C ASP A 205 17.18 -6.77 -0.57
N CYS A 206 17.73 -5.58 -0.65
CA CYS A 206 18.04 -4.75 0.50
C CYS A 206 17.31 -3.41 0.41
N GLY A 207 16.97 -2.86 1.56
CA GLY A 207 16.35 -1.55 1.69
C GLY A 207 16.91 -0.76 2.85
N VAL A 208 17.03 0.55 2.65
CA VAL A 208 17.36 1.51 3.71
C VAL A 208 16.27 2.56 3.70
N SER A 209 15.83 2.99 4.87
CA SER A 209 14.85 4.07 5.00
C SER A 209 15.24 5.03 6.10
N MET A 210 14.94 6.31 5.88
CA MET A 210 15.13 7.38 6.86
C MET A 210 13.89 8.26 6.85
N LYS A 211 13.45 8.67 8.05
CA LYS A 211 12.37 9.65 8.25
C LYS A 211 12.80 10.64 9.33
N TRP A 212 12.59 11.91 9.06
CA TRP A 212 12.92 13.00 9.95
C TRP A 212 11.86 14.08 9.87
N SER A 213 11.49 14.67 11.00
CA SER A 213 10.54 15.79 11.07
C SER A 213 11.24 17.05 11.56
N ALA A 214 11.02 18.18 10.90
CA ALA A 214 11.59 19.46 11.29
C ALA A 214 11.10 19.83 12.71
N GLY A 215 12.04 20.21 13.57
CA GLY A 215 11.76 20.54 14.97
C GLY A 215 11.74 19.32 15.90
N SER A 216 11.96 18.10 15.39
CA SER A 216 12.17 16.90 16.20
C SER A 216 13.63 16.50 16.18
N ALA A 217 14.18 16.11 17.32
CA ALA A 217 15.49 15.48 17.42
C ALA A 217 15.45 13.99 17.00
N ASP A 218 14.24 13.43 16.85
CA ASP A 218 14.05 12.01 16.53
C ASP A 218 14.15 11.78 15.01
N THR A 219 15.24 11.17 14.58
CA THR A 219 15.37 10.59 13.24
C THR A 219 15.11 9.10 13.32
N LEU A 220 14.19 8.59 12.52
CA LEU A 220 13.98 7.16 12.37
C LEU A 220 14.78 6.67 11.17
N PHE A 221 15.74 5.78 11.43
CA PHE A 221 16.55 5.13 10.41
C PHE A 221 16.38 3.61 10.51
N GLY A 222 16.23 2.94 9.37
CA GLY A 222 16.07 1.49 9.33
C GLY A 222 16.77 0.85 8.15
N VAL A 223 17.17 -0.37 8.35
CA VAL A 223 17.73 -1.26 7.31
C VAL A 223 16.89 -2.52 7.28
N GLY A 224 16.64 -3.04 6.10
CA GLY A 224 15.87 -4.25 5.88
C GLY A 224 16.42 -5.07 4.72
N ALA A 225 16.14 -6.36 4.76
CA ALA A 225 16.52 -7.29 3.71
C ALA A 225 15.44 -8.36 3.53
N LYS A 226 15.29 -8.81 2.29
CA LYS A 226 14.52 -9.99 1.92
C LYS A 226 15.47 -10.97 1.24
N PHE A 227 15.51 -12.21 1.73
CA PHE A 227 16.33 -13.27 1.17
C PHE A 227 15.44 -14.43 0.71
N ALA A 228 15.48 -14.77 -0.57
CA ALA A 228 14.83 -15.95 -1.12
C ALA A 228 15.70 -17.18 -0.84
N LEU A 229 15.20 -18.07 0.00
CA LEU A 229 15.88 -19.35 0.30
C LEU A 229 15.82 -20.26 -0.92
N ASP A 230 14.60 -20.41 -1.46
CA ASP A 230 14.27 -21.16 -2.66
C ASP A 230 13.06 -20.54 -3.39
N ALA A 231 12.41 -21.28 -4.30
CA ALA A 231 11.25 -20.81 -5.06
C ALA A 231 9.99 -20.63 -4.18
N ASP A 232 9.93 -21.29 -3.02
CA ASP A 232 8.75 -21.38 -2.17
C ASP A 232 8.97 -20.74 -0.78
N ALA A 233 10.21 -20.40 -0.42
CA ALA A 233 10.53 -19.90 0.90
C ALA A 233 11.35 -18.60 0.86
N SER A 234 11.03 -17.64 1.72
CA SER A 234 11.81 -16.42 1.90
C SER A 234 11.88 -15.98 3.36
N LEU A 235 13.04 -15.39 3.70
CA LEU A 235 13.30 -14.74 4.97
C LEU A 235 13.25 -13.23 4.80
N HIS A 236 12.70 -12.56 5.79
CA HIS A 236 12.63 -11.12 5.88
C HIS A 236 13.23 -10.68 7.21
N ALA A 237 14.07 -9.67 7.19
CA ALA A 237 14.65 -9.09 8.39
C ALA A 237 14.70 -7.57 8.26
N LYS A 238 14.43 -6.86 9.35
CA LYS A 238 14.59 -5.42 9.44
C LYS A 238 15.01 -5.01 10.85
N ILE A 239 15.72 -3.90 10.93
CA ILE A 239 16.11 -3.29 12.19
C ILE A 239 16.06 -1.77 12.04
N ASN A 240 15.75 -1.06 13.11
CA ASN A 240 15.81 0.40 13.14
C ASN A 240 16.74 0.89 14.27
N ASN A 241 17.01 2.20 14.27
CA ASN A 241 17.86 2.85 15.28
C ASN A 241 17.27 2.90 16.70
N LYS A 242 16.00 2.46 16.88
CA LYS A 242 15.38 2.22 18.19
C LYS A 242 15.52 0.76 18.64
N SER A 243 16.41 0.01 18.01
CA SER A 243 16.66 -1.42 18.27
C SER A 243 15.44 -2.32 18.14
N LEU A 244 14.43 -1.89 17.36
CA LEU A 244 13.31 -2.76 17.03
C LEU A 244 13.72 -3.66 15.87
N ILE A 245 13.70 -4.97 16.12
CA ILE A 245 14.05 -6.01 15.17
C ILE A 245 12.78 -6.69 14.69
N GLY A 246 12.59 -6.75 13.38
CA GLY A 246 11.51 -7.49 12.74
C GLY A 246 12.06 -8.67 11.98
N LEU A 247 11.49 -9.84 12.20
CA LEU A 247 11.80 -11.07 11.48
C LEU A 247 10.54 -11.59 10.82
N GLY A 248 10.65 -12.15 9.63
CA GLY A 248 9.56 -12.77 8.89
C GLY A 248 10.05 -14.01 8.16
N TYR A 249 9.24 -15.04 8.13
CA TYR A 249 9.43 -16.23 7.32
C TYR A 249 8.17 -16.49 6.53
N GLN A 250 8.28 -16.58 5.23
CA GLN A 250 7.17 -16.88 4.33
C GLN A 250 7.45 -18.18 3.61
N GLN A 251 6.46 -19.08 3.60
CA GLN A 251 6.54 -20.39 2.96
C GLN A 251 5.28 -20.66 2.14
N LYS A 252 5.43 -21.02 0.88
CA LYS A 252 4.39 -21.69 0.11
C LYS A 252 4.35 -23.15 0.54
N LEU A 253 3.27 -23.54 1.19
CA LEU A 253 3.06 -24.93 1.64
C LEU A 253 2.65 -25.83 0.48
N ARG A 254 1.87 -25.28 -0.46
CA ARG A 254 1.44 -25.88 -1.71
C ARG A 254 0.97 -24.77 -2.66
N PRO A 255 0.75 -25.01 -3.96
CA PRO A 255 0.15 -24.04 -4.85
C PRO A 255 -1.13 -23.45 -4.24
N GLY A 256 -1.21 -22.12 -4.18
CA GLY A 256 -2.34 -21.40 -3.61
C GLY A 256 -2.38 -21.31 -2.08
N VAL A 257 -1.41 -21.85 -1.35
CA VAL A 257 -1.38 -21.77 0.13
C VAL A 257 -0.06 -21.21 0.59
N THR A 258 -0.07 -20.02 1.17
CA THR A 258 1.11 -19.33 1.70
C THR A 258 0.97 -19.08 3.19
N LEU A 259 1.94 -19.52 3.97
CA LEU A 259 2.06 -19.25 5.40
C LEU A 259 3.13 -18.19 5.63
N THR A 260 2.82 -17.21 6.46
CA THR A 260 3.79 -16.21 6.92
C THR A 260 3.85 -16.21 8.45
N LEU A 261 5.04 -16.40 8.99
CA LEU A 261 5.35 -16.27 10.42
C LEU A 261 6.17 -15.01 10.63
N SER A 262 5.88 -14.25 11.67
CA SER A 262 6.62 -13.02 11.95
C SER A 262 6.82 -12.77 13.44
N ALA A 263 7.91 -12.09 13.78
CA ALA A 263 8.22 -11.70 15.14
C ALA A 263 8.80 -10.28 15.15
N ALA A 264 8.30 -9.43 16.04
CA ALA A 264 8.90 -8.16 16.40
C ALA A 264 9.55 -8.28 17.78
N ILE A 265 10.79 -7.87 17.89
CA ILE A 265 11.60 -7.97 19.10
C ILE A 265 12.06 -6.56 19.48
N ASP A 266 11.76 -6.15 20.71
CA ASP A 266 12.31 -4.94 21.30
C ASP A 266 13.71 -5.27 21.86
N GLY A 267 14.76 -4.85 21.14
CA GLY A 267 16.15 -5.11 21.53
C GLY A 267 16.63 -4.24 22.69
N GLN A 268 15.95 -3.13 23.01
CA GLN A 268 16.29 -2.31 24.19
C GLN A 268 15.73 -2.90 25.47
N ASN A 269 14.55 -3.53 25.40
CA ASN A 269 13.82 -4.07 26.54
C ASN A 269 13.60 -5.57 26.45
N PHE A 270 14.65 -6.31 26.09
CA PHE A 270 14.53 -7.74 25.78
C PHE A 270 13.88 -8.57 26.90
N ASN A 271 14.14 -8.23 28.16
CA ASN A 271 13.60 -8.93 29.33
C ASN A 271 12.28 -8.33 29.88
N ALA A 272 11.85 -7.17 29.37
CA ALA A 272 10.65 -6.48 29.87
C ALA A 272 9.38 -6.78 29.10
N GLY A 273 9.46 -7.62 28.05
CA GLY A 273 8.35 -7.93 27.17
C GLY A 273 8.24 -6.94 26.00
N GLY A 274 7.03 -6.82 25.43
CA GLY A 274 6.81 -5.96 24.24
C GLY A 274 7.11 -6.66 22.91
N HIS A 275 7.50 -7.94 22.97
CA HIS A 275 7.67 -8.76 21.77
C HIS A 275 6.32 -9.16 21.19
N LYS A 276 6.23 -9.18 19.86
CA LYS A 276 4.99 -9.51 19.16
C LYS A 276 5.27 -10.63 18.17
N VAL A 277 4.42 -11.63 18.15
CA VAL A 277 4.43 -12.66 17.12
C VAL A 277 3.19 -12.50 16.25
N GLY A 278 3.27 -12.94 15.01
CA GLY A 278 2.15 -12.87 14.10
C GLY A 278 2.18 -14.01 13.10
N VAL A 279 1.01 -14.40 12.67
CA VAL A 279 0.80 -15.48 11.72
C VAL A 279 -0.19 -15.00 10.66
N ALA A 280 0.13 -15.23 9.39
CA ALA A 280 -0.81 -15.03 8.30
C ALA A 280 -0.88 -16.29 7.43
N LEU A 281 -2.08 -16.63 7.01
CA LEU A 281 -2.35 -17.69 6.06
C LEU A 281 -3.13 -17.09 4.88
N GLU A 282 -2.59 -17.28 3.70
CA GLU A 282 -3.21 -16.84 2.44
C GLU A 282 -3.60 -18.08 1.64
N LEU A 283 -4.88 -18.14 1.24
CA LEU A 283 -5.47 -19.24 0.48
C LEU A 283 -5.96 -18.66 -0.86
N GLU A 284 -5.34 -19.09 -1.96
CA GLU A 284 -5.68 -18.67 -3.32
C GLU A 284 -5.69 -19.93 -4.21
N PRO A 285 -6.78 -20.72 -4.17
CA PRO A 285 -6.93 -21.96 -4.93
C PRO A 285 -7.01 -21.74 -6.44
#